data_76ef172ba9667802a7eff407d6390218
#
_entry.id   76ef172ba9667802a7eff407d6390218
#
_cell.length_a   1.000
_cell.length_b   1.000
_cell.length_c   1.000
_cell.angle_alpha   90.00
_cell.angle_beta   90.00
_cell.angle_gamma   90.00
#
_symmetry.space_group_name_H-M   'P 1'
#
loop_
_entity.id
_entity.type
_entity.pdbx_description
1 polymer ?
#
loop_
_entity_poly.entity_id
_entity_poly.type
_entity_poly.pdbx_seq_one_letter_code
_entity_poly.pdbx_strand_id
1 'polypeptide(L)'
;MQITEAMRNSTENIYQQKVNQVIDYISANLHLPLQLDVIADKINVSQRQLLRIMRSALNESLYTYVARQRIERAVLYMQTEEMSLTTLSSMVGYDNPQSFSKAFKKQFGISPKAYINELQSRLEGYVQSSGNRSSLQAEICYFEGLELVYIRIFGKYGEAEPYEIAWNKLMLFLKDNQALTLETRFIGLSFDDPNVTNYNQCRFYACASVKKKIVPTGEFGTIRLQQGKYAVYTLKGSCSGLQELYNNISVNFEHTIRHGMAFEEYISYRTENSKENITKIYMPIK
;
A
#
# COMPACT_ATOMS: atom_id res chain seq x y z
N MET A 1 -0.99 -25.27 30.93
CA MET A 1 -1.60 -24.06 30.36
C MET A 1 -0.59 -23.24 29.56
N GLN A 2 0.57 -22.84 30.10
CA GLN A 2 1.60 -22.04 29.39
C GLN A 2 2.19 -22.72 28.13
N ILE A 3 2.43 -24.04 28.12
CA ILE A 3 2.98 -24.74 26.94
C ILE A 3 1.97 -24.75 25.78
N THR A 4 0.67 -24.92 26.07
CA THR A 4 -0.38 -24.93 25.04
C THR A 4 -0.56 -23.54 24.40
N GLU A 5 -0.40 -22.47 25.19
CA GLU A 5 -0.47 -21.09 24.72
C GLU A 5 0.76 -20.70 23.88
N ALA A 6 1.95 -21.10 24.28
CA ALA A 6 3.18 -20.93 23.51
C ALA A 6 3.15 -21.67 22.16
N MET A 7 2.63 -22.90 22.13
CA MET A 7 2.44 -23.67 20.88
C MET A 7 1.39 -23.03 19.97
N ARG A 8 0.31 -22.49 20.51
CA ARG A 8 -0.74 -21.79 19.76
C ARG A 8 -0.17 -20.51 19.11
N ASN A 9 0.57 -19.71 19.88
CA ASN A 9 1.21 -18.49 19.39
C ASN A 9 2.25 -18.80 18.32
N SER A 10 3.03 -19.87 18.45
CA SER A 10 3.98 -20.32 17.43
C SER A 10 3.28 -20.71 16.13
N THR A 11 2.17 -21.44 16.20
CA THR A 11 1.39 -21.84 15.03
C THR A 11 0.75 -20.63 14.34
N GLU A 12 0.21 -19.69 15.11
CA GLU A 12 -0.39 -18.46 14.59
C GLU A 12 0.64 -17.59 13.87
N ASN A 13 1.82 -17.41 14.44
CA ASN A 13 2.94 -16.71 13.82
C ASN A 13 3.37 -17.33 12.48
N ILE A 14 3.40 -18.66 12.38
CA ILE A 14 3.70 -19.37 11.12
C ILE A 14 2.62 -19.08 10.07
N TYR A 15 1.34 -19.07 10.44
CA TYR A 15 0.27 -18.76 9.51
C TYR A 15 0.31 -17.31 9.04
N GLN A 16 0.55 -16.36 9.93
CA GLN A 16 0.69 -14.95 9.59
C GLN A 16 1.85 -14.70 8.62
N GLN A 17 2.99 -15.35 8.86
CA GLN A 17 4.12 -15.29 7.94
C GLN A 17 3.77 -15.83 6.55
N LYS A 18 3.06 -16.96 6.46
CA LYS A 18 2.60 -17.52 5.18
C LYS A 18 1.65 -16.57 4.46
N VAL A 19 0.69 -15.97 5.18
CA VAL A 19 -0.24 -14.96 4.63
C VAL A 19 0.54 -13.78 4.05
N ASN A 20 1.52 -13.23 4.77
CA ASN A 20 2.35 -12.14 4.28
C ASN A 20 3.09 -12.52 2.99
N GLN A 21 3.72 -13.69 2.96
CA GLN A 21 4.44 -14.18 1.77
C GLN A 21 3.51 -14.31 0.55
N VAL A 22 2.27 -14.77 0.73
CA VAL A 22 1.29 -14.89 -0.35
C VAL A 22 0.85 -13.52 -0.84
N ILE A 23 0.52 -12.59 0.06
CA ILE A 23 0.09 -11.24 -0.32
C ILE A 23 1.22 -10.51 -1.05
N ASP A 24 2.46 -10.60 -0.58
CA ASP A 24 3.60 -9.98 -1.22
C ASP A 24 3.86 -10.57 -2.62
N TYR A 25 3.79 -11.90 -2.74
CA TYR A 25 3.92 -12.56 -4.04
C TYR A 25 2.84 -12.11 -5.02
N ILE A 26 1.58 -12.07 -4.60
CA ILE A 26 0.46 -11.61 -5.44
C ILE A 26 0.67 -10.15 -5.83
N SER A 27 1.01 -9.28 -4.89
CA SER A 27 1.23 -7.84 -5.15
C SER A 27 2.32 -7.58 -6.19
N ALA A 28 3.39 -8.38 -6.15
CA ALA A 28 4.48 -8.31 -7.14
C ALA A 28 4.11 -8.89 -8.52
N ASN A 29 3.15 -9.83 -8.58
CA ASN A 29 2.83 -10.62 -9.76
C ASN A 29 1.37 -10.48 -10.23
N LEU A 30 0.68 -9.37 -9.92
CA LEU A 30 -0.73 -9.16 -10.27
C LEU A 30 -1.01 -9.24 -11.78
N HIS A 31 -0.02 -8.88 -12.61
CA HIS A 31 -0.08 -8.90 -14.07
C HIS A 31 0.02 -10.33 -14.65
N LEU A 32 0.45 -11.31 -13.85
CA LEU A 32 0.59 -12.70 -14.28
C LEU A 32 -0.66 -13.54 -13.96
N PRO A 33 -0.89 -14.65 -14.67
CA PRO A 33 -1.91 -15.62 -14.29
C PRO A 33 -1.71 -16.12 -12.86
N LEU A 34 -2.80 -16.25 -12.10
CA LEU A 34 -2.75 -16.79 -10.75
C LEU A 34 -2.50 -18.31 -10.80
N GLN A 35 -1.32 -18.73 -10.41
CA GLN A 35 -0.90 -20.15 -10.35
C GLN A 35 -0.92 -20.61 -8.88
N LEU A 36 -1.97 -21.33 -8.50
CA LEU A 36 -2.15 -21.77 -7.11
C LEU A 36 -1.09 -22.76 -6.62
N ASP A 37 -0.61 -23.62 -7.50
CA ASP A 37 0.48 -24.57 -7.27
C ASP A 37 1.77 -23.85 -6.90
N VAL A 38 2.19 -22.87 -7.72
CA VAL A 38 3.39 -22.07 -7.48
C VAL A 38 3.31 -21.33 -6.13
N ILE A 39 2.14 -20.76 -5.81
CA ILE A 39 1.95 -20.05 -4.53
C ILE A 39 1.95 -21.02 -3.34
N ALA A 40 1.30 -22.16 -3.49
CA ALA A 40 1.22 -23.17 -2.44
C ALA A 40 2.60 -23.78 -2.12
N ASP A 41 3.38 -24.09 -3.17
CA ASP A 41 4.74 -24.59 -3.04
C ASP A 41 5.66 -23.57 -2.36
N LYS A 42 5.53 -22.29 -2.71
CA LYS A 42 6.34 -21.20 -2.11
C LYS A 42 6.20 -21.12 -0.58
N ILE A 43 5.05 -21.47 -0.04
CA ILE A 43 4.78 -21.45 1.40
C ILE A 43 4.70 -22.85 2.02
N ASN A 44 5.08 -23.90 1.28
CA ASN A 44 5.06 -25.29 1.71
C ASN A 44 3.70 -25.73 2.29
N VAL A 45 2.64 -25.65 1.48
CA VAL A 45 1.30 -26.12 1.81
C VAL A 45 0.61 -26.70 0.57
N SER A 46 -0.47 -27.49 0.77
CA SER A 46 -1.34 -27.87 -0.34
C SER A 46 -2.18 -26.68 -0.83
N GLN A 47 -2.61 -26.69 -2.10
CA GLN A 47 -3.52 -25.66 -2.64
C GLN A 47 -4.79 -25.49 -1.79
N ARG A 48 -5.34 -26.60 -1.28
CA ARG A 48 -6.52 -26.59 -0.39
C ARG A 48 -6.22 -25.84 0.92
N GLN A 49 -5.05 -26.05 1.50
CA GLN A 49 -4.61 -25.34 2.71
C GLN A 49 -4.37 -23.86 2.41
N LEU A 50 -3.71 -23.52 1.29
CA LEU A 50 -3.53 -22.15 0.83
C LEU A 50 -4.86 -21.41 0.77
N LEU A 51 -5.85 -21.94 0.04
CA LEU A 51 -7.16 -21.29 -0.09
C LEU A 51 -7.87 -21.11 1.25
N ARG A 52 -7.76 -22.10 2.16
CA ARG A 52 -8.33 -22.01 3.51
C ARG A 52 -7.66 -20.92 4.36
N ILE A 53 -6.32 -20.89 4.38
CA ILE A 53 -5.53 -19.89 5.12
C ILE A 53 -5.88 -18.50 4.64
N MET A 54 -5.84 -18.29 3.32
CA MET A 54 -6.11 -16.98 2.73
C MET A 54 -7.54 -16.52 2.94
N ARG A 55 -8.52 -17.42 2.85
CA ARG A 55 -9.92 -17.07 3.14
C ARG A 55 -10.11 -16.62 4.60
N SER A 56 -9.45 -17.30 5.55
CA SER A 56 -9.49 -16.90 6.97
C SER A 56 -8.85 -15.55 7.22
N ALA A 57 -7.71 -15.28 6.56
CA ALA A 57 -6.94 -14.04 6.78
C ALA A 57 -7.55 -12.82 6.09
N LEU A 58 -8.14 -13.00 4.89
CA LEU A 58 -8.65 -11.90 4.07
C LEU A 58 -10.16 -11.68 4.20
N ASN A 59 -10.87 -12.59 4.84
CA ASN A 59 -12.33 -12.65 4.88
C ASN A 59 -13.00 -12.69 3.48
N GLU A 60 -12.24 -13.05 2.46
CA GLU A 60 -12.68 -13.22 1.07
C GLU A 60 -11.92 -14.36 0.40
N SER A 61 -12.39 -14.84 -0.77
CA SER A 61 -11.62 -15.85 -1.51
C SER A 61 -10.36 -15.25 -2.11
N LEU A 62 -9.30 -16.06 -2.28
CA LEU A 62 -8.07 -15.62 -2.92
C LEU A 62 -8.31 -15.06 -4.34
N TYR A 63 -9.22 -15.68 -5.09
CA TYR A 63 -9.61 -15.21 -6.43
C TYR A 63 -10.31 -13.85 -6.38
N THR A 64 -11.19 -13.63 -5.40
CA THR A 64 -11.87 -12.33 -5.20
C THR A 64 -10.83 -11.26 -4.85
N TYR A 65 -9.92 -11.58 -3.94
CA TYR A 65 -8.81 -10.70 -3.56
C TYR A 65 -7.97 -10.28 -4.77
N VAL A 66 -7.50 -11.24 -5.58
CA VAL A 66 -6.68 -10.94 -6.77
C VAL A 66 -7.46 -10.11 -7.79
N ALA A 67 -8.71 -10.46 -8.07
CA ALA A 67 -9.56 -9.70 -9.00
C ALA A 67 -9.73 -8.25 -8.52
N ARG A 68 -10.03 -8.05 -7.24
CA ARG A 68 -10.16 -6.72 -6.63
C ARG A 68 -8.85 -5.93 -6.74
N GLN A 69 -7.72 -6.53 -6.38
CA GLN A 69 -6.40 -5.87 -6.45
C GLN A 69 -6.02 -5.46 -7.89
N ARG A 70 -6.38 -6.27 -8.89
CA ARG A 70 -6.18 -5.92 -10.30
C ARG A 70 -7.00 -4.70 -10.71
N ILE A 71 -8.27 -4.65 -10.31
CA ILE A 71 -9.15 -3.53 -10.63
C ILE A 71 -8.71 -2.25 -9.90
N GLU A 72 -8.34 -2.33 -8.63
CA GLU A 72 -7.83 -1.19 -7.86
C GLU A 72 -6.53 -0.64 -8.47
N ARG A 73 -5.63 -1.52 -8.89
CA ARG A 73 -4.41 -1.11 -9.63
C ARG A 73 -4.73 -0.46 -10.98
N ALA A 74 -5.76 -0.94 -11.70
CA ALA A 74 -6.20 -0.31 -12.94
C ALA A 74 -6.66 1.13 -12.71
N VAL A 75 -7.38 1.39 -11.62
CA VAL A 75 -7.80 2.75 -11.25
C VAL A 75 -6.60 3.67 -11.03
N LEU A 76 -5.55 3.21 -10.34
CA LEU A 76 -4.33 3.99 -10.17
C LEU A 76 -3.68 4.35 -11.52
N TYR A 77 -3.64 3.40 -12.47
CA TYR A 77 -3.14 3.69 -13.82
C TYR A 77 -4.03 4.70 -14.57
N MET A 78 -5.37 4.59 -14.45
CA MET A 78 -6.30 5.54 -15.05
C MET A 78 -6.12 6.98 -14.52
N GLN A 79 -5.66 7.12 -13.28
CA GLN A 79 -5.40 8.44 -12.66
C GLN A 79 -4.07 9.05 -13.10
N THR A 80 -3.12 8.23 -13.52
CA THR A 80 -1.72 8.66 -13.73
C THR A 80 -1.26 8.61 -15.18
N GLU A 81 -1.93 7.84 -16.03
CA GLU A 81 -1.49 7.57 -17.40
C GLU A 81 -2.67 7.50 -18.37
N GLU A 82 -2.54 8.14 -19.52
CA GLU A 82 -3.45 7.93 -20.64
C GLU A 82 -3.06 6.66 -21.41
N MET A 83 -3.92 5.66 -21.42
CA MET A 83 -3.69 4.42 -22.14
C MET A 83 -4.97 3.79 -22.66
N SER A 84 -4.85 2.90 -23.66
CA SER A 84 -5.98 2.15 -24.16
C SER A 84 -6.49 1.12 -23.15
N LEU A 85 -7.78 0.79 -23.18
CA LEU A 85 -8.33 -0.30 -22.33
C LEU A 85 -7.67 -1.64 -22.61
N THR A 86 -7.18 -1.87 -23.82
CA THR A 86 -6.44 -3.09 -24.18
C THR A 86 -5.12 -3.15 -23.44
N THR A 87 -4.35 -2.06 -23.46
CA THR A 87 -3.08 -1.96 -22.73
C THR A 87 -3.31 -2.10 -21.22
N LEU A 88 -4.29 -1.34 -20.69
CA LEU A 88 -4.62 -1.36 -19.27
C LEU A 88 -5.00 -2.75 -18.78
N SER A 89 -5.91 -3.45 -19.51
CA SER A 89 -6.35 -4.79 -19.13
C SER A 89 -5.20 -5.78 -19.07
N SER A 90 -4.27 -5.75 -20.04
CA SER A 90 -3.08 -6.60 -20.05
C SER A 90 -2.14 -6.28 -18.89
N MET A 91 -1.88 -5.00 -18.62
CA MET A 91 -0.99 -4.56 -17.53
C MET A 91 -1.46 -5.01 -16.15
N VAL A 92 -2.78 -5.15 -15.96
CA VAL A 92 -3.35 -5.61 -14.68
C VAL A 92 -3.72 -7.10 -14.67
N GLY A 93 -3.32 -7.86 -15.70
CA GLY A 93 -3.39 -9.32 -15.72
C GLY A 93 -4.72 -9.90 -16.21
N TYR A 94 -5.47 -9.18 -17.06
CA TYR A 94 -6.61 -9.72 -17.80
C TYR A 94 -6.23 -10.07 -19.23
N ASP A 95 -6.69 -11.23 -19.71
CA ASP A 95 -6.40 -11.73 -21.05
C ASP A 95 -7.03 -10.86 -22.15
N ASN A 96 -8.12 -10.16 -21.84
CA ASN A 96 -8.82 -9.29 -22.79
C ASN A 96 -9.59 -8.16 -22.10
N PRO A 97 -9.87 -7.06 -22.84
CA PRO A 97 -10.62 -5.90 -22.31
C PRO A 97 -12.05 -6.19 -21.88
N GLN A 98 -12.69 -7.21 -22.44
CA GLN A 98 -14.08 -7.58 -22.12
C GLN A 98 -14.16 -8.18 -20.71
N SER A 99 -13.26 -9.12 -20.38
CA SER A 99 -13.15 -9.73 -19.05
C SER A 99 -12.82 -8.68 -18.00
N PHE A 100 -11.88 -7.76 -18.32
CA PHE A 100 -11.55 -6.62 -17.48
C PHE A 100 -12.77 -5.72 -17.24
N SER A 101 -13.47 -5.29 -18.31
CA SER A 101 -14.63 -4.40 -18.22
C SER A 101 -15.77 -5.01 -17.41
N LYS A 102 -15.98 -6.33 -17.53
CA LYS A 102 -16.97 -7.08 -16.73
C LYS A 102 -16.60 -7.07 -15.24
N ALA A 103 -15.33 -7.34 -14.91
CA ALA A 103 -14.85 -7.33 -13.52
C ALA A 103 -14.91 -5.91 -12.93
N PHE A 104 -14.50 -4.91 -13.70
CA PHE A 104 -14.56 -3.50 -13.31
C PHE A 104 -16.00 -3.06 -13.01
N LYS A 105 -16.94 -3.33 -13.93
CA LYS A 105 -18.36 -3.01 -13.73
C LYS A 105 -18.96 -3.75 -12.53
N LYS A 106 -18.51 -4.98 -12.25
CA LYS A 106 -18.94 -5.72 -11.05
C LYS A 106 -18.52 -5.01 -9.77
N GLN A 107 -17.34 -4.40 -9.75
CA GLN A 107 -16.78 -3.74 -8.55
C GLN A 107 -17.32 -2.32 -8.37
N PHE A 108 -17.42 -1.53 -9.44
CA PHE A 108 -17.78 -0.11 -9.40
C PHE A 108 -19.20 0.23 -9.88
N GLY A 109 -19.93 -0.72 -10.43
CA GLY A 109 -21.28 -0.50 -10.98
C GLY A 109 -21.30 0.14 -12.37
N ILE A 110 -20.21 0.78 -12.80
CA ILE A 110 -20.07 1.51 -14.06
C ILE A 110 -18.95 0.93 -14.93
N SER A 111 -18.93 1.26 -16.22
CA SER A 111 -17.87 0.81 -17.12
C SER A 111 -16.55 1.56 -16.87
N PRO A 112 -15.37 0.99 -17.25
CA PRO A 112 -14.10 1.68 -17.17
C PRO A 112 -14.09 3.05 -17.86
N LYS A 113 -14.72 3.14 -19.05
CA LYS A 113 -14.83 4.39 -19.81
C LYS A 113 -15.68 5.44 -19.09
N ALA A 114 -16.81 5.04 -18.49
CA ALA A 114 -17.63 5.95 -17.70
C ALA A 114 -16.87 6.45 -16.48
N TYR A 115 -16.12 5.57 -15.82
CA TYR A 115 -15.29 5.93 -14.67
C TYR A 115 -14.19 6.96 -15.02
N ILE A 116 -13.49 6.80 -16.16
CA ILE A 116 -12.50 7.77 -16.64
C ILE A 116 -13.16 9.14 -16.89
N ASN A 117 -14.32 9.18 -17.52
CA ASN A 117 -15.05 10.42 -17.77
C ASN A 117 -15.46 11.13 -16.47
N GLU A 118 -15.96 10.38 -15.48
CA GLU A 118 -16.30 10.93 -14.16
C GLU A 118 -15.07 11.43 -13.40
N LEU A 119 -13.92 10.74 -13.54
CA LEU A 119 -12.66 11.16 -12.95
C LEU A 119 -12.17 12.48 -13.53
N GLN A 120 -12.21 12.62 -14.86
CA GLN A 120 -11.85 13.85 -15.55
C GLN A 120 -12.76 15.00 -15.15
N SER A 121 -14.07 14.81 -15.11
CA SER A 121 -15.04 15.83 -14.68
C SER A 121 -14.81 16.27 -13.22
N ARG A 122 -14.46 15.33 -12.34
CA ARG A 122 -14.11 15.66 -10.94
C ARG A 122 -12.82 16.50 -10.86
N LEU A 123 -11.79 16.15 -11.61
CA LEU A 123 -10.53 16.90 -11.65
C LEU A 123 -10.75 18.32 -12.17
N GLU A 124 -11.53 18.50 -13.24
CA GLU A 124 -11.91 19.81 -13.78
C GLU A 124 -12.68 20.65 -12.75
N GLY A 125 -13.61 20.04 -12.01
CA GLY A 125 -14.35 20.69 -10.93
C GLY A 125 -13.44 21.14 -9.77
N TYR A 126 -12.46 20.34 -9.39
CA TYR A 126 -11.46 20.71 -8.39
C TYR A 126 -10.57 21.86 -8.86
N VAL A 127 -10.10 21.86 -10.10
CA VAL A 127 -9.31 22.95 -10.69
C VAL A 127 -10.09 24.26 -10.71
N GLN A 128 -11.39 24.23 -11.01
CA GLN A 128 -12.25 25.42 -11.02
C GLN A 128 -12.58 25.95 -9.62
N SER A 129 -12.76 25.06 -8.63
CA SER A 129 -13.09 25.46 -7.25
C SER A 129 -11.87 25.93 -6.45
N SER A 130 -10.66 25.50 -6.83
CA SER A 130 -9.40 25.88 -6.19
C SER A 130 -8.90 27.23 -6.70
N GLY A 131 -9.70 28.28 -6.54
CA GLY A 131 -9.40 29.66 -6.97
C GLY A 131 -8.15 30.30 -6.34
N ASN A 132 -7.46 29.60 -5.43
CA ASN A 132 -6.15 29.93 -4.91
C ASN A 132 -5.22 28.72 -5.15
N ARG A 133 -4.48 28.75 -6.25
CA ARG A 133 -3.27 27.93 -6.38
C ARG A 133 -2.26 28.41 -5.32
N SER A 134 -2.38 27.90 -4.11
CA SER A 134 -1.24 27.93 -3.21
C SER A 134 -0.16 27.11 -3.91
N SER A 135 0.95 27.75 -4.26
CA SER A 135 2.07 27.08 -4.92
C SER A 135 2.59 25.97 -4.01
N LEU A 136 2.07 24.77 -4.23
CA LEU A 136 2.56 23.59 -3.52
C LEU A 136 3.95 23.31 -4.09
N GLN A 137 5.00 23.78 -3.44
CA GLN A 137 6.37 23.57 -3.90
C GLN A 137 6.84 22.19 -3.46
N ALA A 138 7.21 21.39 -4.45
CA ALA A 138 7.92 20.14 -4.21
C ALA A 138 9.43 20.39 -4.11
N GLU A 139 10.06 19.74 -3.15
CA GLU A 139 11.51 19.58 -3.12
C GLU A 139 11.87 18.34 -3.97
N ILE A 140 12.72 18.52 -5.00
CA ILE A 140 13.17 17.39 -5.80
C ILE A 140 14.42 16.81 -5.20
N CYS A 141 14.39 15.49 -4.89
CA CYS A 141 15.55 14.81 -4.35
C CYS A 141 15.80 13.46 -5.05
N TYR A 142 17.04 12.98 -4.95
CA TYR A 142 17.39 11.61 -5.28
C TYR A 142 17.39 10.76 -4.02
N PHE A 143 16.58 9.71 -4.01
CA PHE A 143 16.45 8.79 -2.89
C PHE A 143 17.25 7.51 -3.17
N GLU A 144 18.11 7.12 -2.24
CA GLU A 144 19.06 5.99 -2.42
C GLU A 144 18.41 4.59 -2.29
N GLY A 145 17.14 4.56 -1.93
CA GLY A 145 16.44 3.33 -1.60
C GLY A 145 16.67 2.88 -0.15
N LEU A 146 15.78 2.04 0.36
CA LEU A 146 15.85 1.52 1.73
C LEU A 146 15.33 0.09 1.79
N GLU A 147 15.99 -0.73 2.61
CA GLU A 147 15.43 -2.00 3.09
C GLU A 147 14.56 -1.70 4.32
N LEU A 148 13.32 -2.19 4.30
CA LEU A 148 12.34 -1.97 5.35
C LEU A 148 11.86 -3.29 5.92
N VAL A 149 11.65 -3.30 7.23
CA VAL A 149 10.75 -4.26 7.89
C VAL A 149 9.41 -3.58 8.06
N TYR A 150 8.32 -4.31 7.84
CA TYR A 150 6.98 -3.78 7.97
C TYR A 150 6.06 -4.69 8.78
N ILE A 151 5.02 -4.09 9.34
CA ILE A 151 3.79 -4.75 9.78
C ILE A 151 2.63 -4.22 8.93
N ARG A 152 1.75 -5.12 8.44
CA ARG A 152 0.61 -4.76 7.59
C ARG A 152 -0.64 -4.56 8.41
N ILE A 153 -1.35 -3.48 8.11
CA ILE A 153 -2.65 -3.14 8.67
C ILE A 153 -3.69 -3.18 7.54
N PHE A 154 -4.85 -3.75 7.82
CA PHE A 154 -6.06 -3.63 7.00
C PHE A 154 -7.05 -2.79 7.77
N GLY A 155 -7.64 -1.78 7.13
CA GLY A 155 -8.65 -0.93 7.75
C GLY A 155 -8.64 0.49 7.21
N LYS A 156 -9.46 1.32 7.84
CA LYS A 156 -9.58 2.72 7.48
C LYS A 156 -8.29 3.48 7.81
N TYR A 157 -7.80 4.28 6.86
CA TYR A 157 -6.65 5.14 7.11
C TYR A 157 -6.96 6.17 8.19
N GLY A 158 -6.01 6.35 9.12
CA GLY A 158 -6.10 7.33 10.21
C GLY A 158 -6.94 6.88 11.43
N GLU A 159 -7.37 5.62 11.52
CA GLU A 159 -7.89 5.05 12.76
C GLU A 159 -6.75 4.85 13.76
N ALA A 160 -6.84 5.49 14.94
CA ALA A 160 -5.74 5.53 15.90
C ALA A 160 -5.32 4.12 16.39
N GLU A 161 -6.25 3.31 16.86
CA GLU A 161 -5.96 2.06 17.58
C GLU A 161 -5.18 1.03 16.75
N PRO A 162 -5.57 0.66 15.50
CA PRO A 162 -4.80 -0.32 14.72
C PRO A 162 -3.39 0.14 14.43
N TYR A 163 -3.19 1.44 14.23
CA TYR A 163 -1.89 2.03 13.93
C TYR A 163 -0.99 2.06 15.14
N GLU A 164 -1.49 2.48 16.32
CA GLU A 164 -0.71 2.46 17.57
C GLU A 164 -0.21 1.05 17.92
N ILE A 165 -1.09 0.06 17.81
CA ILE A 165 -0.73 -1.34 18.04
C ILE A 165 0.37 -1.79 17.07
N ALA A 166 0.24 -1.47 15.79
CA ALA A 166 1.21 -1.87 14.77
C ALA A 166 2.57 -1.20 14.98
N TRP A 167 2.60 0.12 15.23
CA TRP A 167 3.84 0.83 15.50
C TRP A 167 4.53 0.33 16.77
N ASN A 168 3.78 0.07 17.85
CA ASN A 168 4.33 -0.49 19.08
C ASN A 168 4.93 -1.88 18.87
N LYS A 169 4.23 -2.76 18.14
CA LYS A 169 4.75 -4.09 17.78
C LYS A 169 6.01 -4.00 16.93
N LEU A 170 6.03 -3.11 15.93
CA LEU A 170 7.20 -2.90 15.08
C LEU A 170 8.41 -2.42 15.90
N MET A 171 8.19 -1.47 16.82
CA MET A 171 9.24 -0.98 17.70
C MET A 171 9.81 -2.07 18.61
N LEU A 172 8.96 -2.93 19.19
CA LEU A 172 9.40 -4.07 19.99
C LEU A 172 10.20 -5.06 19.13
N PHE A 173 9.70 -5.41 17.96
CA PHE A 173 10.39 -6.30 17.02
C PHE A 173 11.79 -5.79 16.65
N LEU A 174 11.93 -4.49 16.38
CA LEU A 174 13.22 -3.88 16.07
C LEU A 174 14.19 -3.90 17.26
N LYS A 175 13.69 -3.67 18.48
CA LYS A 175 14.49 -3.76 19.72
C LYS A 175 14.97 -5.18 19.95
N ASP A 176 14.09 -6.17 19.87
CA ASP A 176 14.41 -7.58 20.09
C ASP A 176 15.46 -8.09 19.09
N ASN A 177 15.40 -7.58 17.86
CA ASN A 177 16.37 -7.89 16.81
C ASN A 177 17.61 -6.98 16.81
N GLN A 178 17.75 -6.07 17.78
CA GLN A 178 18.87 -5.10 17.85
C GLN A 178 19.03 -4.30 16.53
N ALA A 179 17.92 -3.91 15.93
CA ALA A 179 17.85 -3.20 14.65
C ALA A 179 17.40 -1.75 14.78
N LEU A 180 16.90 -1.36 15.95
CA LEU A 180 16.52 0.02 16.24
C LEU A 180 17.77 0.86 16.51
N THR A 181 17.96 1.95 15.76
CA THR A 181 19.05 2.91 15.91
C THR A 181 18.52 4.34 15.85
N LEU A 182 19.35 5.32 16.17
CA LEU A 182 19.01 6.74 16.00
C LEU A 182 18.78 7.16 14.53
N GLU A 183 19.30 6.35 13.60
CA GLU A 183 19.15 6.58 12.15
C GLU A 183 17.99 5.79 11.56
N THR A 184 17.23 5.05 12.37
CA THR A 184 16.04 4.33 11.90
C THR A 184 15.00 5.32 11.38
N ARG A 185 14.60 5.17 10.12
CA ARG A 185 13.57 5.96 9.47
C ARG A 185 12.24 5.22 9.55
N PHE A 186 11.18 5.92 9.92
CA PHE A 186 9.83 5.39 10.00
C PHE A 186 9.03 5.80 8.78
N ILE A 187 8.48 4.81 8.08
CA ILE A 187 7.87 4.97 6.76
C ILE A 187 6.46 4.40 6.79
N GLY A 188 5.51 5.14 6.22
CA GLY A 188 4.16 4.68 5.92
C GLY A 188 4.02 4.36 4.44
N LEU A 189 3.43 3.21 4.10
CA LEU A 189 3.08 2.85 2.73
C LEU A 189 1.58 2.65 2.64
N SER A 190 0.90 3.56 1.95
CA SER A 190 -0.52 3.46 1.62
C SER A 190 -0.64 2.85 0.23
N PHE A 191 -1.29 1.68 0.11
CA PHE A 191 -1.35 0.93 -1.14
C PHE A 191 -2.64 1.14 -1.90
N ASP A 192 -3.67 1.68 -1.26
CA ASP A 192 -5.01 1.72 -1.78
C ASP A 192 -5.58 3.15 -1.71
N ASP A 193 -6.38 3.53 -2.71
CA ASP A 193 -7.12 4.80 -2.67
C ASP A 193 -8.41 4.59 -1.85
N PRO A 194 -8.59 5.28 -0.72
CA PRO A 194 -9.78 5.13 0.13
C PRO A 194 -11.08 5.61 -0.56
N ASN A 195 -10.98 6.35 -1.68
CA ASN A 195 -12.14 6.70 -2.49
C ASN A 195 -12.57 5.56 -3.42
N VAL A 196 -11.75 4.53 -3.58
CA VAL A 196 -11.91 3.42 -4.52
C VAL A 196 -12.04 2.10 -3.79
N THR A 197 -11.17 1.86 -2.83
CA THR A 197 -11.12 0.64 -2.03
C THR A 197 -12.04 0.76 -0.82
N ASN A 198 -12.79 -0.31 -0.52
CA ASN A 198 -13.57 -0.34 0.72
C ASN A 198 -12.62 -0.08 1.91
N TYR A 199 -12.98 0.87 2.76
CA TYR A 199 -12.14 1.32 3.88
C TYR A 199 -11.65 0.18 4.79
N ASN A 200 -12.45 -0.87 5.01
CA ASN A 200 -12.04 -2.06 5.78
C ASN A 200 -11.00 -2.93 5.07
N GLN A 201 -10.71 -2.68 3.81
CA GLN A 201 -9.79 -3.45 2.98
C GLN A 201 -8.56 -2.63 2.52
N CYS A 202 -8.50 -1.35 2.90
CA CYS A 202 -7.33 -0.52 2.64
C CYS A 202 -6.11 -1.08 3.38
N ARG A 203 -4.98 -1.13 2.67
CA ARG A 203 -3.71 -1.65 3.21
C ARG A 203 -2.79 -0.50 3.54
N PHE A 204 -2.32 -0.52 4.76
CA PHE A 204 -1.23 0.33 5.20
C PHE A 204 -0.10 -0.53 5.76
N TYR A 205 1.13 -0.19 5.45
CA TYR A 205 2.29 -0.82 6.06
C TYR A 205 3.00 0.19 6.93
N ALA A 206 3.04 -0.09 8.22
CA ALA A 206 3.93 0.62 9.14
C ALA A 206 5.33 0.00 9.00
N CYS A 207 6.29 0.79 8.55
CA CYS A 207 7.61 0.32 8.16
C CYS A 207 8.71 1.03 8.94
N ALA A 208 9.83 0.34 9.11
CA ALA A 208 11.06 0.94 9.62
C ALA A 208 12.27 0.49 8.78
N SER A 209 13.20 1.42 8.55
CA SER A 209 14.42 1.12 7.84
C SER A 209 15.36 0.24 8.68
N VAL A 210 16.02 -0.70 8.01
CA VAL A 210 16.99 -1.60 8.65
C VAL A 210 18.29 -1.63 7.85
N LYS A 211 19.43 -1.57 8.56
CA LYS A 211 20.76 -1.64 7.94
C LYS A 211 21.27 -3.07 7.81
N LYS A 212 20.78 -3.98 8.64
CA LYS A 212 21.13 -5.39 8.62
C LYS A 212 19.99 -6.23 8.06
N LYS A 213 20.32 -7.35 7.42
CA LYS A 213 19.33 -8.31 6.98
C LYS A 213 18.61 -8.90 8.18
N ILE A 214 17.30 -8.73 8.24
CA ILE A 214 16.41 -9.32 9.23
C ILE A 214 15.57 -10.40 8.55
N VAL A 215 15.44 -11.55 9.22
CA VAL A 215 14.49 -12.59 8.80
C VAL A 215 13.17 -12.27 9.49
N PRO A 216 12.13 -11.86 8.74
CA PRO A 216 10.84 -11.54 9.33
C PRO A 216 10.16 -12.80 9.86
N THR A 217 9.49 -12.68 10.99
CA THR A 217 8.71 -13.76 11.61
C THR A 217 7.31 -13.27 11.94
N GLY A 218 6.34 -14.18 11.97
CA GLY A 218 4.96 -13.86 12.32
C GLY A 218 4.32 -12.87 11.35
N GLU A 219 3.81 -11.79 11.89
CA GLU A 219 3.09 -10.73 11.15
C GLU A 219 4.01 -9.74 10.43
N PHE A 220 5.35 -9.84 10.61
CA PHE A 220 6.31 -8.96 9.97
C PHE A 220 6.71 -9.46 8.58
N GLY A 221 7.03 -8.52 7.70
CA GLY A 221 7.57 -8.77 6.37
C GLY A 221 8.72 -7.81 6.05
N THR A 222 9.33 -7.98 4.89
CA THR A 222 10.35 -7.06 4.39
C THR A 222 9.96 -6.54 3.01
N ILE A 223 10.27 -5.28 2.75
CA ILE A 223 10.03 -4.63 1.47
C ILE A 223 11.17 -3.66 1.19
N ARG A 224 11.50 -3.48 -0.10
CA ARG A 224 12.52 -2.53 -0.53
C ARG A 224 11.87 -1.34 -1.21
N LEU A 225 12.18 -0.13 -0.74
CA LEU A 225 11.95 1.09 -1.48
C LEU A 225 13.04 1.27 -2.54
N GLN A 226 12.60 1.52 -3.76
CA GLN A 226 13.51 1.68 -4.89
C GLN A 226 14.16 3.06 -4.87
N GLN A 227 15.43 3.09 -5.27
CA GLN A 227 16.15 4.35 -5.52
C GLN A 227 15.55 5.13 -6.70
N GLY A 228 15.79 6.42 -6.77
CA GLY A 228 15.41 7.28 -7.89
C GLY A 228 15.02 8.69 -7.48
N LYS A 229 14.52 9.45 -8.44
CA LYS A 229 14.04 10.81 -8.19
C LYS A 229 12.66 10.79 -7.53
N TYR A 230 12.45 11.71 -6.61
CA TYR A 230 11.18 11.93 -5.93
C TYR A 230 10.88 13.43 -5.83
N ALA A 231 9.62 13.77 -6.02
CA ALA A 231 9.06 15.05 -5.59
C ALA A 231 8.58 14.89 -4.14
N VAL A 232 9.09 15.71 -3.24
CA VAL A 232 8.88 15.62 -1.79
C VAL A 232 8.05 16.80 -1.32
N TYR A 233 6.95 16.49 -0.65
CA TYR A 233 6.05 17.48 -0.05
C TYR A 233 6.08 17.34 1.47
N THR A 234 6.07 18.46 2.18
CA THR A 234 6.17 18.46 3.64
C THR A 234 4.85 18.89 4.28
N LEU A 235 4.32 18.02 5.14
CA LEU A 235 3.23 18.33 6.06
C LEU A 235 3.81 18.70 7.43
N LYS A 236 3.41 19.85 7.97
CA LYS A 236 3.70 20.24 9.35
C LYS A 236 2.42 20.16 10.17
N GLY A 237 2.47 19.49 11.31
CA GLY A 237 1.34 19.27 12.20
C GLY A 237 0.74 17.87 12.14
N SER A 238 -0.54 17.73 12.46
CA SER A 238 -1.23 16.44 12.57
C SER A 238 -1.27 15.67 11.25
N CYS A 239 -1.12 14.35 11.33
CA CYS A 239 -1.31 13.44 10.18
C CYS A 239 -2.75 13.48 9.62
N SER A 240 -3.73 14.03 10.35
CA SER A 240 -5.08 14.28 9.80
C SER A 240 -5.09 15.21 8.57
N GLY A 241 -4.06 16.03 8.38
CA GLY A 241 -3.86 16.86 7.20
C GLY A 241 -3.35 16.11 5.96
N LEU A 242 -2.97 14.84 6.08
CA LEU A 242 -2.42 14.05 4.95
C LEU A 242 -3.39 13.93 3.78
N GLN A 243 -4.69 13.68 4.05
CA GLN A 243 -5.69 13.54 2.98
C GLN A 243 -5.84 14.85 2.18
N GLU A 244 -5.85 15.99 2.85
CA GLU A 244 -5.91 17.30 2.19
C GLU A 244 -4.65 17.56 1.36
N LEU A 245 -3.47 17.22 1.90
CA LEU A 245 -2.20 17.35 1.18
C LEU A 245 -2.17 16.44 -0.06
N TYR A 246 -2.60 15.18 0.03
CA TYR A 246 -2.71 14.30 -1.13
C TYR A 246 -3.67 14.83 -2.19
N ASN A 247 -4.83 15.37 -1.79
CA ASN A 247 -5.76 16.01 -2.71
C ASN A 247 -5.11 17.20 -3.42
N ASN A 248 -4.40 18.04 -2.68
CA ASN A 248 -3.67 19.18 -3.26
C ASN A 248 -2.54 18.75 -4.20
N ILE A 249 -1.80 17.69 -3.85
CA ILE A 249 -0.79 17.10 -4.73
C ILE A 249 -1.45 16.62 -6.02
N SER A 250 -2.55 15.85 -5.95
CA SER A 250 -3.19 15.27 -7.14
C SER A 250 -3.65 16.31 -8.16
N VAL A 251 -4.05 17.51 -7.69
CA VAL A 251 -4.51 18.63 -8.56
C VAL A 251 -3.34 19.44 -9.12
N ASN A 252 -2.25 19.57 -8.37
CA ASN A 252 -1.13 20.46 -8.70
C ASN A 252 0.16 19.71 -9.08
N PHE A 253 0.09 18.41 -9.37
CA PHE A 253 1.26 17.60 -9.67
C PHE A 253 1.76 17.86 -11.10
N GLU A 254 2.91 18.49 -11.22
CA GLU A 254 3.47 18.91 -12.51
C GLU A 254 4.53 17.93 -13.08
N HIS A 255 4.79 16.81 -12.39
CA HIS A 255 5.84 15.88 -12.76
C HIS A 255 5.27 14.61 -13.40
N THR A 256 6.05 13.98 -14.27
CA THR A 256 5.69 12.64 -14.78
C THR A 256 6.01 11.58 -13.73
N ILE A 257 5.00 10.83 -13.32
CA ILE A 257 5.17 9.71 -12.36
C ILE A 257 5.98 8.60 -13.02
N ARG A 258 6.93 8.01 -12.29
CA ARG A 258 7.55 6.74 -12.67
C ARG A 258 6.91 5.59 -11.91
N HIS A 259 7.07 4.38 -12.42
CA HIS A 259 6.71 3.19 -11.63
C HIS A 259 7.55 3.13 -10.35
N GLY A 260 6.88 3.08 -9.23
CA GLY A 260 7.48 3.06 -7.90
C GLY A 260 6.43 3.28 -6.82
N MET A 261 6.83 3.11 -5.57
CA MET A 261 5.94 3.36 -4.45
C MET A 261 6.07 4.82 -4.00
N ALA A 262 4.93 5.51 -3.90
CA ALA A 262 4.84 6.69 -3.08
C ALA A 262 4.87 6.27 -1.60
N PHE A 263 5.45 7.10 -0.74
CA PHE A 263 5.53 6.79 0.68
C PHE A 263 5.55 8.05 1.54
N GLU A 264 5.19 7.86 2.78
CA GLU A 264 5.25 8.85 3.83
C GLU A 264 6.46 8.58 4.72
N GLU A 265 7.20 9.60 5.10
CA GLU A 265 8.27 9.51 6.09
C GLU A 265 7.93 10.38 7.29
N TYR A 266 7.88 9.78 8.46
CA TYR A 266 7.62 10.45 9.73
C TYR A 266 8.93 10.94 10.33
N ILE A 267 9.29 12.20 10.03
CA ILE A 267 10.56 12.82 10.48
C ILE A 267 10.54 13.10 11.97
N SER A 268 9.43 13.65 12.47
CA SER A 268 9.18 13.83 13.89
C SER A 268 7.72 13.54 14.20
N TYR A 269 7.51 12.74 15.23
CA TYR A 269 6.18 12.45 15.74
C TYR A 269 6.22 12.49 17.26
N ARG A 270 5.46 13.36 17.88
CA ARG A 270 5.35 13.48 19.35
C ARG A 270 4.00 12.96 19.83
N THR A 271 2.94 13.62 19.40
CA THR A 271 1.54 13.24 19.64
C THR A 271 0.74 13.55 18.38
N GLU A 272 -0.43 12.94 18.23
CA GLU A 272 -1.26 13.08 17.03
C GLU A 272 -1.52 14.55 16.64
N ASN A 273 -1.77 15.40 17.60
CA ASN A 273 -2.12 16.81 17.39
C ASN A 273 -0.94 17.78 17.55
N SER A 274 0.28 17.30 17.66
CA SER A 274 1.44 18.17 17.83
C SER A 274 1.73 18.97 16.56
N LYS A 275 1.86 20.30 16.70
CA LYS A 275 2.28 21.21 15.63
C LYS A 275 3.74 21.00 15.20
N GLU A 276 4.52 20.28 16.01
CA GLU A 276 5.93 19.96 15.74
C GLU A 276 6.12 18.67 14.94
N ASN A 277 5.05 17.96 14.65
CA ASN A 277 5.11 16.79 13.77
C ASN A 277 5.48 17.23 12.36
N ILE A 278 6.37 16.48 11.73
CA ILE A 278 6.79 16.67 10.35
C ILE A 278 6.66 15.33 9.63
N THR A 279 5.84 15.32 8.59
CA THR A 279 5.70 14.18 7.69
C THR A 279 6.08 14.62 6.28
N LYS A 280 6.91 13.84 5.60
CA LYS A 280 7.26 14.06 4.19
C LYS A 280 6.58 13.03 3.32
N ILE A 281 5.93 13.47 2.24
CA ILE A 281 5.34 12.60 1.20
C ILE A 281 6.29 12.55 0.03
N TYR A 282 6.70 11.37 -0.37
CA TYR A 282 7.60 11.11 -1.49
C TYR A 282 6.80 10.56 -2.67
N MET A 283 6.74 11.30 -3.77
CA MET A 283 6.09 10.91 -5.03
C MET A 283 7.16 10.53 -6.06
N PRO A 284 7.20 9.28 -6.57
CA PRO A 284 8.24 8.86 -7.52
C PRO A 284 8.07 9.56 -8.87
N ILE A 285 9.15 10.17 -9.39
CA ILE A 285 9.14 10.92 -10.65
C ILE A 285 10.23 10.43 -11.62
N LYS A 286 10.04 10.73 -12.93
CA LYS A 286 11.04 10.43 -13.99
C LYS A 286 12.22 11.38 -13.96
#